data_d0b199f4498103277d504f28a15db04c
#
_entry.id   d0b199f4498103277d504f28a15db04c
#
_cell.length_a   1.000
_cell.length_b   1.000
_cell.length_c   1.000
_cell.angle_alpha   90.00
_cell.angle_beta   90.00
_cell.angle_gamma   90.00
#
_symmetry.space_group_name_H-M   'P 1'
#
loop_
_entity.id
_entity.type
_entity.pdbx_description
1 polymer ?
#
loop_
_entity_poly.entity_id
_entity_poly.type
_entity_poly.pdbx_seq_one_letter_code
_entity_poly.pdbx_strand_id
1 'polypeptide(L)'
;MRERARAEAREVVAMLHFRDVESDRIDNSGESPMRQLVERAAIALAIGEAMGFSEGQVQHRLSFADTVRDQSPTSWEAFVEGRVDLARVREIGHAIDQLKRTESVHRLDARVVEFAETHTVAELRDWLKRFVRRVEADLAIERAEAERANRYVATRHEDDSMGFLGAHLASHELAAIADRLRREARRPADPGDERTVAQREADLLVAWLLDEEAAAGVVDANIGVAVDADVLAGANPGFAESTDGSWAVPAEWIAAVIASGSTFWHRILIDHVTDDVLAHEYLGRFAPDVLAVALRFLYGTCQGPGCMVPAERCDIDHRVPWPHGPTRGDNLGPLCRRHHGYKGHGLLRWTTQP
;
A
#
# COMPACT_ATOMS: atom_id res chain seq x y z
N MET A 1 -11.82 -35.39 -16.79
CA MET A 1 -12.00 -33.94 -16.72
C MET A 1 -13.46 -33.52 -16.95
N ARG A 2 -14.11 -33.96 -18.04
CA ARG A 2 -15.51 -33.57 -18.39
C ARG A 2 -16.56 -33.93 -17.32
N GLU A 3 -16.46 -35.09 -16.67
CA GLU A 3 -17.43 -35.49 -15.61
C GLU A 3 -17.35 -34.58 -14.39
N ARG A 4 -16.14 -34.19 -13.99
CA ARG A 4 -15.95 -33.22 -12.91
C ARG A 4 -16.55 -31.87 -13.28
N ALA A 5 -16.28 -31.34 -14.48
CA ALA A 5 -16.82 -30.07 -14.94
C ALA A 5 -18.37 -30.11 -14.97
N ARG A 6 -18.99 -31.23 -15.39
CA ARG A 6 -20.45 -31.40 -15.32
C ARG A 6 -20.98 -31.46 -13.89
N ALA A 7 -20.23 -32.02 -12.95
CA ALA A 7 -20.62 -32.00 -11.55
C ALA A 7 -20.59 -30.57 -10.99
N GLU A 8 -19.53 -29.83 -11.27
CA GLU A 8 -19.40 -28.41 -10.91
C GLU A 8 -20.54 -27.55 -11.53
N ALA A 9 -20.87 -27.81 -12.79
CA ALA A 9 -21.97 -27.12 -13.47
C ALA A 9 -23.34 -27.42 -12.80
N ARG A 10 -23.62 -28.69 -12.49
CA ARG A 10 -24.87 -29.08 -11.80
C ARG A 10 -24.98 -28.42 -10.43
N GLU A 11 -23.88 -28.32 -9.70
CA GLU A 11 -23.84 -27.61 -8.42
C GLU A 11 -24.25 -26.15 -8.58
N VAL A 12 -23.61 -25.43 -9.51
CA VAL A 12 -23.92 -24.00 -9.76
C VAL A 12 -25.35 -23.80 -10.26
N VAL A 13 -25.83 -24.66 -11.17
CA VAL A 13 -27.23 -24.62 -11.65
C VAL A 13 -28.22 -24.86 -10.51
N ALA A 14 -27.92 -25.80 -9.58
CA ALA A 14 -28.75 -26.03 -8.42
C ALA A 14 -28.79 -24.82 -7.48
N MET A 15 -27.66 -24.16 -7.25
CA MET A 15 -27.59 -22.91 -6.47
C MET A 15 -28.44 -21.80 -7.08
N LEU A 16 -28.32 -21.59 -8.38
CA LEU A 16 -29.13 -20.61 -9.10
C LEU A 16 -30.63 -20.93 -8.99
N HIS A 17 -31.00 -22.18 -9.23
CA HIS A 17 -32.41 -22.62 -9.14
C HIS A 17 -32.99 -22.42 -7.74
N PHE A 18 -32.26 -22.80 -6.70
CA PHE A 18 -32.69 -22.60 -5.32
C PHE A 18 -32.87 -21.11 -5.03
N ARG A 19 -31.94 -20.27 -5.41
CA ARG A 19 -32.04 -18.82 -5.24
C ARG A 19 -33.27 -18.25 -5.95
N ASP A 20 -33.51 -18.67 -7.19
CA ASP A 20 -34.61 -18.15 -8.01
C ASP A 20 -35.95 -18.57 -7.39
N VAL A 21 -36.11 -19.84 -6.97
CA VAL A 21 -37.31 -20.35 -6.28
C VAL A 21 -37.59 -19.62 -4.97
N GLU A 22 -36.53 -19.42 -4.14
CA GLU A 22 -36.68 -18.69 -2.88
C GLU A 22 -36.99 -17.21 -3.09
N SER A 23 -36.39 -16.60 -4.10
CA SER A 23 -36.71 -15.21 -4.46
C SER A 23 -38.16 -15.04 -4.86
N ASP A 24 -38.68 -15.92 -5.70
CA ASP A 24 -40.08 -15.94 -6.08
C ASP A 24 -41.04 -16.16 -4.87
N ARG A 25 -40.68 -17.06 -3.95
CA ARG A 25 -41.41 -17.27 -2.71
C ARG A 25 -41.46 -16.00 -1.86
N ILE A 26 -40.33 -15.32 -1.70
CA ILE A 26 -40.22 -14.08 -0.92
C ILE A 26 -41.07 -12.98 -1.58
N ASP A 27 -41.01 -12.82 -2.89
CA ASP A 27 -41.77 -11.82 -3.63
C ASP A 27 -43.30 -11.98 -3.46
N ASN A 28 -43.75 -13.21 -3.38
CA ASN A 28 -45.14 -13.57 -3.21
C ASN A 28 -45.58 -13.75 -1.72
N SER A 29 -44.70 -13.48 -0.76
CA SER A 29 -44.95 -13.75 0.68
C SER A 29 -45.95 -12.76 1.32
N GLY A 30 -46.16 -11.57 0.73
CA GLY A 30 -46.94 -10.48 1.34
C GLY A 30 -46.29 -9.84 2.58
N GLU A 31 -45.05 -10.19 2.90
CA GLU A 31 -44.31 -9.63 4.00
C GLU A 31 -43.85 -8.18 3.73
N SER A 32 -43.42 -7.50 4.80
CA SER A 32 -42.91 -6.13 4.67
C SER A 32 -41.65 -6.06 3.80
N PRO A 33 -41.37 -4.95 3.07
CA PRO A 33 -40.20 -4.80 2.23
C PRO A 33 -38.88 -5.03 2.98
N MET A 34 -38.81 -4.63 4.25
CA MET A 34 -37.63 -4.84 5.11
C MET A 34 -37.42 -6.34 5.38
N ARG A 35 -38.51 -7.09 5.65
CA ARG A 35 -38.38 -8.53 5.89
C ARG A 35 -37.98 -9.28 4.62
N GLN A 36 -38.59 -8.93 3.48
CA GLN A 36 -38.20 -9.49 2.19
C GLN A 36 -36.70 -9.23 1.88
N LEU A 37 -36.18 -8.04 2.18
CA LEU A 37 -34.77 -7.72 2.01
C LEU A 37 -33.85 -8.64 2.85
N VAL A 38 -34.20 -8.84 4.14
CA VAL A 38 -33.45 -9.72 5.04
C VAL A 38 -33.53 -11.18 4.59
N GLU A 39 -34.70 -11.67 4.19
CA GLU A 39 -34.87 -13.04 3.70
C GLU A 39 -34.08 -13.29 2.41
N ARG A 40 -34.04 -12.32 1.47
CA ARG A 40 -33.19 -12.41 0.27
C ARG A 40 -31.71 -12.49 0.61
N ALA A 41 -31.26 -11.68 1.58
CA ALA A 41 -29.86 -11.75 2.04
C ALA A 41 -29.52 -13.11 2.66
N ALA A 42 -30.47 -13.73 3.34
CA ALA A 42 -30.30 -15.05 3.98
C ALA A 42 -30.23 -16.23 2.98
N ILE A 43 -30.63 -16.06 1.72
CA ILE A 43 -30.55 -17.16 0.71
C ILE A 43 -29.10 -17.65 0.57
N ALA A 44 -28.12 -16.73 0.51
CA ALA A 44 -26.71 -17.10 0.39
C ALA A 44 -26.21 -17.87 1.63
N LEU A 45 -26.70 -17.52 2.82
CA LEU A 45 -26.43 -18.26 4.05
C LEU A 45 -26.99 -19.70 3.98
N ALA A 46 -28.25 -19.86 3.58
CA ALA A 46 -28.89 -21.17 3.47
C ALA A 46 -28.17 -22.10 2.47
N ILE A 47 -27.76 -21.57 1.31
CA ILE A 47 -26.95 -22.31 0.34
C ILE A 47 -25.60 -22.67 0.96
N GLY A 48 -24.96 -21.71 1.65
CA GLY A 48 -23.67 -21.91 2.29
C GLY A 48 -23.69 -23.02 3.34
N GLU A 49 -24.70 -23.05 4.21
CA GLU A 49 -24.91 -24.08 5.20
C GLU A 49 -25.11 -25.47 4.57
N ALA A 50 -25.91 -25.55 3.51
CA ALA A 50 -26.17 -26.82 2.81
C ALA A 50 -24.97 -27.38 2.09
N MET A 51 -24.07 -26.54 1.59
CA MET A 51 -22.97 -26.92 0.71
C MET A 51 -21.57 -26.79 1.35
N GLY A 52 -21.48 -26.26 2.56
CA GLY A 52 -20.21 -26.06 3.26
C GLY A 52 -19.41 -24.87 2.72
N PHE A 53 -20.08 -23.83 2.19
CA PHE A 53 -19.45 -22.61 1.71
C PHE A 53 -19.74 -21.41 2.61
N SER A 54 -18.85 -20.43 2.62
CA SER A 54 -19.17 -19.12 3.20
C SER A 54 -20.14 -18.35 2.29
N GLU A 55 -20.91 -17.43 2.87
CA GLU A 55 -21.82 -16.56 2.10
C GLU A 55 -21.11 -15.84 0.95
N GLY A 56 -19.91 -15.31 1.21
CA GLY A 56 -19.09 -14.65 0.17
C GLY A 56 -18.71 -15.58 -0.97
N GLN A 57 -18.42 -16.85 -0.69
CA GLN A 57 -18.16 -17.84 -1.73
C GLN A 57 -19.42 -18.17 -2.55
N VAL A 58 -20.60 -18.24 -1.92
CA VAL A 58 -21.88 -18.43 -2.60
C VAL A 58 -22.19 -17.23 -3.47
N GLN A 59 -22.16 -16.03 -2.92
CA GLN A 59 -22.43 -14.79 -3.66
C GLN A 59 -21.52 -14.64 -4.89
N HIS A 60 -20.24 -14.92 -4.73
CA HIS A 60 -19.29 -14.87 -5.84
C HIS A 60 -19.61 -15.90 -6.93
N ARG A 61 -20.05 -17.13 -6.55
CA ARG A 61 -20.46 -18.16 -7.51
C ARG A 61 -21.72 -17.78 -8.27
N LEU A 62 -22.71 -17.26 -7.57
CA LEU A 62 -23.96 -16.80 -8.17
C LEU A 62 -23.72 -15.61 -9.13
N SER A 63 -22.92 -14.64 -8.71
CA SER A 63 -22.63 -13.43 -9.50
C SER A 63 -22.02 -13.77 -10.86
N PHE A 64 -20.91 -14.52 -10.90
CA PHE A 64 -20.30 -14.83 -12.19
C PHE A 64 -21.16 -15.78 -13.03
N ALA A 65 -21.95 -16.66 -12.39
CA ALA A 65 -22.86 -17.57 -13.09
C ALA A 65 -23.99 -16.80 -13.77
N ASP A 66 -24.58 -15.80 -13.10
CA ASP A 66 -25.57 -14.90 -13.68
C ASP A 66 -24.97 -14.12 -14.85
N THR A 67 -23.79 -13.51 -14.65
CA THR A 67 -23.10 -12.77 -15.72
C THR A 67 -22.88 -13.64 -16.97
N VAL A 68 -22.38 -14.86 -16.80
CA VAL A 68 -22.11 -15.74 -17.95
C VAL A 68 -23.39 -16.29 -18.55
N ARG A 69 -24.36 -16.72 -17.73
CA ARG A 69 -25.66 -17.23 -18.21
C ARG A 69 -26.40 -16.19 -19.06
N ASP A 70 -26.42 -14.95 -18.58
CA ASP A 70 -27.27 -13.90 -19.18
C ASP A 70 -26.56 -13.20 -20.35
N GLN A 71 -25.22 -13.12 -20.35
CA GLN A 71 -24.48 -12.33 -21.33
C GLN A 71 -23.62 -13.16 -22.30
N SER A 72 -23.36 -14.44 -22.00
CA SER A 72 -22.49 -15.32 -22.79
C SER A 72 -23.08 -16.72 -22.89
N PRO A 73 -24.21 -16.88 -23.61
CA PRO A 73 -24.97 -18.12 -23.66
C PRO A 73 -24.16 -19.30 -24.20
N THR A 74 -23.26 -19.07 -25.17
CA THR A 74 -22.39 -20.14 -25.73
C THR A 74 -21.42 -20.67 -24.64
N SER A 75 -20.89 -19.77 -23.82
CA SER A 75 -20.03 -20.14 -22.70
C SER A 75 -20.77 -20.87 -21.60
N TRP A 76 -22.02 -20.44 -21.32
CA TRP A 76 -22.87 -21.11 -20.36
C TRP A 76 -23.24 -22.52 -20.80
N GLU A 77 -23.65 -22.72 -22.06
CA GLU A 77 -23.93 -24.04 -22.64
C GLU A 77 -22.70 -24.96 -22.55
N ALA A 78 -21.52 -24.46 -22.92
CA ALA A 78 -20.28 -25.21 -22.84
C ALA A 78 -19.94 -25.62 -21.38
N PHE A 79 -20.28 -24.82 -20.39
CA PHE A 79 -20.16 -25.14 -18.99
C PHE A 79 -21.11 -26.24 -18.55
N VAL A 80 -22.40 -26.11 -18.88
CA VAL A 80 -23.42 -27.12 -18.53
C VAL A 80 -23.11 -28.48 -19.17
N GLU A 81 -22.59 -28.50 -20.37
CA GLU A 81 -22.13 -29.70 -21.07
C GLU A 81 -20.79 -30.27 -20.54
N GLY A 82 -20.10 -29.51 -19.68
CA GLY A 82 -18.80 -29.89 -19.12
C GLY A 82 -17.64 -29.81 -20.12
N ARG A 83 -17.77 -28.99 -21.17
CA ARG A 83 -16.69 -28.68 -22.11
C ARG A 83 -15.68 -27.71 -21.51
N VAL A 84 -16.14 -26.78 -20.70
CA VAL A 84 -15.34 -25.89 -19.86
C VAL A 84 -15.63 -26.13 -18.39
N ASP A 85 -14.67 -25.93 -17.51
CA ASP A 85 -14.81 -26.08 -16.06
C ASP A 85 -15.15 -24.76 -15.37
N LEU A 86 -15.48 -24.82 -14.08
CA LEU A 86 -15.85 -23.69 -13.25
C LEU A 86 -14.76 -22.60 -13.22
N ALA A 87 -13.47 -22.99 -13.21
CA ALA A 87 -12.38 -22.04 -13.16
C ALA A 87 -12.33 -21.19 -14.44
N ARG A 88 -12.56 -21.80 -15.60
CA ARG A 88 -12.60 -21.10 -16.89
C ARG A 88 -13.83 -20.19 -17.00
N VAL A 89 -15.00 -20.66 -16.57
CA VAL A 89 -16.22 -19.85 -16.58
C VAL A 89 -16.07 -18.61 -15.71
N ARG A 90 -15.40 -18.74 -14.57
CA ARG A 90 -15.11 -17.60 -13.69
C ARG A 90 -14.22 -16.56 -14.36
N GLU A 91 -13.17 -16.98 -15.07
CA GLU A 91 -12.32 -16.06 -15.83
C GLU A 91 -13.10 -15.37 -16.97
N ILE A 92 -14.01 -16.09 -17.62
CA ILE A 92 -14.88 -15.53 -18.66
C ILE A 92 -15.83 -14.47 -18.04
N GLY A 93 -16.49 -14.77 -16.92
CA GLY A 93 -17.31 -13.82 -16.19
C GLY A 93 -16.57 -12.55 -15.82
N HIS A 94 -15.35 -12.68 -15.25
CA HIS A 94 -14.51 -11.52 -14.94
C HIS A 94 -14.15 -10.68 -16.17
N ALA A 95 -13.99 -11.31 -17.33
CA ALA A 95 -13.70 -10.57 -18.56
C ALA A 95 -14.96 -9.83 -19.06
N ILE A 96 -16.15 -10.44 -18.95
CA ILE A 96 -17.43 -9.80 -19.28
C ILE A 96 -17.66 -8.58 -18.42
N ASP A 97 -17.44 -8.65 -17.10
CA ASP A 97 -17.60 -7.53 -16.17
C ASP A 97 -16.73 -6.30 -16.53
N GLN A 98 -15.59 -6.53 -17.21
CA GLN A 98 -14.71 -5.46 -17.66
C GLN A 98 -15.17 -4.81 -18.98
N LEU A 99 -15.98 -5.50 -19.78
CA LEU A 99 -16.54 -4.99 -21.03
C LEU A 99 -17.75 -4.07 -20.75
N LYS A 100 -17.85 -2.97 -21.50
CA LYS A 100 -18.93 -1.98 -21.35
C LYS A 100 -19.91 -1.99 -22.49
N ARG A 101 -19.55 -2.61 -23.62
CA ARG A 101 -20.36 -2.66 -24.83
C ARG A 101 -20.89 -4.07 -25.07
N THR A 102 -22.19 -4.20 -25.26
CA THR A 102 -22.85 -5.49 -25.55
C THR A 102 -22.23 -6.19 -26.78
N GLU A 103 -21.87 -5.42 -27.79
CA GLU A 103 -21.21 -5.94 -28.99
C GLU A 103 -19.85 -6.59 -28.69
N SER A 104 -19.11 -6.03 -27.72
CA SER A 104 -17.83 -6.61 -27.26
C SER A 104 -18.03 -7.94 -26.54
N VAL A 105 -19.09 -8.05 -25.76
CA VAL A 105 -19.47 -9.32 -25.09
C VAL A 105 -19.88 -10.38 -26.11
N HIS A 106 -20.66 -10.04 -27.12
CA HIS A 106 -21.03 -10.97 -28.18
C HIS A 106 -19.81 -11.46 -28.97
N ARG A 107 -18.83 -10.58 -29.23
CA ARG A 107 -17.56 -10.96 -29.88
C ARG A 107 -16.72 -11.88 -28.98
N LEU A 108 -16.77 -11.70 -27.68
CA LEU A 108 -16.11 -12.60 -26.74
C LEU A 108 -16.76 -13.98 -26.79
N ASP A 109 -18.09 -14.04 -26.60
CA ASP A 109 -18.85 -15.29 -26.55
C ASP A 109 -18.67 -16.16 -27.80
N ALA A 110 -18.60 -15.52 -28.97
CA ALA A 110 -18.41 -16.21 -30.27
C ALA A 110 -17.02 -16.92 -30.41
N ARG A 111 -16.06 -16.64 -29.53
CA ARG A 111 -14.66 -17.12 -29.71
C ARG A 111 -14.05 -17.80 -28.49
N VAL A 112 -14.54 -17.46 -27.29
CA VAL A 112 -13.88 -17.82 -26.03
C VAL A 112 -13.93 -19.31 -25.76
N VAL A 113 -15.02 -19.99 -26.11
CA VAL A 113 -15.21 -21.42 -25.83
C VAL A 113 -14.18 -22.27 -26.56
N GLU A 114 -13.95 -22.03 -27.85
CA GLU A 114 -12.96 -22.75 -28.67
C GLU A 114 -11.56 -22.63 -28.05
N PHE A 115 -11.19 -21.44 -27.59
CA PHE A 115 -9.92 -21.22 -26.91
C PHE A 115 -9.88 -21.90 -25.53
N ALA A 116 -10.95 -21.78 -24.75
CA ALA A 116 -11.02 -22.32 -23.38
C ALA A 116 -10.96 -23.85 -23.34
N GLU A 117 -11.51 -24.55 -24.35
CA GLU A 117 -11.49 -26.01 -24.41
C GLU A 117 -10.08 -26.60 -24.59
N THR A 118 -9.19 -25.86 -25.21
CA THR A 118 -7.88 -26.38 -25.67
C THR A 118 -6.70 -25.80 -24.86
N HIS A 119 -6.93 -24.78 -24.07
CA HIS A 119 -5.87 -24.08 -23.32
C HIS A 119 -6.05 -24.16 -21.81
N THR A 120 -4.96 -23.95 -21.08
CA THR A 120 -4.98 -23.86 -19.60
C THR A 120 -5.70 -22.59 -19.12
N VAL A 121 -6.11 -22.58 -17.84
CA VAL A 121 -6.74 -21.40 -17.23
C VAL A 121 -5.82 -20.18 -17.28
N ALA A 122 -4.51 -20.36 -17.13
CA ALA A 122 -3.53 -19.28 -17.19
C ALA A 122 -3.46 -18.66 -18.59
N GLU A 123 -3.38 -19.50 -19.63
CA GLU A 123 -3.39 -19.05 -21.02
C GLU A 123 -4.70 -18.36 -21.39
N LEU A 124 -5.85 -18.91 -20.93
CA LEU A 124 -7.16 -18.29 -21.11
C LEU A 124 -7.21 -16.90 -20.47
N ARG A 125 -6.75 -16.76 -19.22
CA ARG A 125 -6.69 -15.46 -18.53
C ARG A 125 -5.88 -14.43 -19.31
N ASP A 126 -4.73 -14.81 -19.83
CA ASP A 126 -3.88 -13.93 -20.63
C ASP A 126 -4.50 -13.58 -21.99
N TRP A 127 -5.19 -14.52 -22.59
CA TRP A 127 -5.95 -14.27 -23.83
C TRP A 127 -7.11 -13.30 -23.57
N LEU A 128 -7.89 -13.50 -22.52
CA LEU A 128 -8.99 -12.63 -22.10
C LEU A 128 -8.50 -11.20 -21.82
N LYS A 129 -7.40 -11.03 -21.07
CA LYS A 129 -6.80 -9.72 -20.84
C LYS A 129 -6.42 -9.00 -22.15
N ARG A 130 -5.87 -9.73 -23.11
CA ARG A 130 -5.54 -9.17 -24.42
C ARG A 130 -6.80 -8.85 -25.23
N PHE A 131 -7.80 -9.71 -25.19
CA PHE A 131 -9.08 -9.51 -25.86
C PHE A 131 -9.77 -8.22 -25.37
N VAL A 132 -9.99 -8.08 -24.06
CA VAL A 132 -10.63 -6.90 -23.45
C VAL A 132 -9.92 -5.61 -23.85
N ARG A 133 -8.59 -5.58 -23.77
CA ARG A 133 -7.81 -4.39 -24.17
C ARG A 133 -7.92 -4.05 -25.66
N ARG A 134 -8.12 -5.04 -26.52
CA ARG A 134 -8.18 -4.81 -27.98
C ARG A 134 -9.58 -4.45 -28.45
N VAL A 135 -10.62 -5.07 -27.89
CA VAL A 135 -11.99 -4.87 -28.34
C VAL A 135 -12.57 -3.53 -27.91
N GLU A 136 -12.13 -3.02 -26.78
CA GLU A 136 -12.49 -1.69 -26.23
C GLU A 136 -11.23 -0.88 -25.93
N ALA A 137 -10.39 -0.68 -26.97
CA ALA A 137 -9.08 -0.05 -26.82
C ALA A 137 -9.17 1.39 -26.31
N ASP A 138 -10.17 2.13 -26.71
CA ASP A 138 -10.47 3.50 -26.25
C ASP A 138 -10.70 3.54 -24.74
N LEU A 139 -11.59 2.70 -24.22
CA LEU A 139 -11.86 2.61 -22.77
C LEU A 139 -10.67 2.05 -21.97
N ALA A 140 -9.88 1.16 -22.59
CA ALA A 140 -8.67 0.63 -21.96
C ALA A 140 -7.58 1.71 -21.84
N ILE A 141 -7.45 2.60 -22.82
CA ILE A 141 -6.52 3.74 -22.79
C ILE A 141 -6.96 4.73 -21.71
N GLU A 142 -8.25 5.11 -21.68
CA GLU A 142 -8.78 6.02 -20.68
C GLU A 142 -8.53 5.53 -19.25
N ARG A 143 -8.80 4.24 -18.98
CA ARG A 143 -8.48 3.61 -17.68
C ARG A 143 -6.99 3.64 -17.36
N ALA A 144 -6.13 3.36 -18.35
CA ALA A 144 -4.68 3.39 -18.17
C ALA A 144 -4.16 4.80 -17.85
N GLU A 145 -4.74 5.84 -18.47
CA GLU A 145 -4.41 7.24 -18.18
C GLU A 145 -4.86 7.65 -16.78
N ALA A 146 -6.07 7.26 -16.37
CA ALA A 146 -6.58 7.48 -15.02
C ALA A 146 -5.70 6.80 -13.96
N GLU A 147 -5.33 5.52 -14.17
CA GLU A 147 -4.44 4.81 -13.26
C GLU A 147 -3.01 5.39 -13.25
N ARG A 148 -2.57 5.93 -14.38
CA ARG A 148 -1.27 6.64 -14.42
C ARG A 148 -1.27 7.90 -13.55
N ALA A 149 -2.40 8.57 -13.37
CA ALA A 149 -2.53 9.69 -12.45
C ALA A 149 -2.41 9.27 -10.98
N ASN A 150 -2.73 8.02 -10.66
CA ASN A 150 -2.71 7.44 -9.32
C ASN A 150 -1.35 6.82 -8.93
N ARG A 151 -0.25 7.20 -9.59
CA ARG A 151 1.09 6.71 -9.23
C ARG A 151 1.48 7.18 -7.83
N TYR A 152 2.11 6.31 -7.06
CA TYR A 152 2.59 6.65 -5.73
C TYR A 152 3.81 5.80 -5.35
N VAL A 153 4.53 6.26 -4.34
CA VAL A 153 5.55 5.50 -3.62
C VAL A 153 5.09 5.36 -2.18
N ALA A 154 5.16 4.15 -1.65
CA ALA A 154 4.85 3.83 -0.27
C ALA A 154 6.09 3.29 0.44
N THR A 155 6.27 3.71 1.69
CA THR A 155 7.32 3.21 2.57
C THR A 155 6.69 2.69 3.86
N ARG A 156 7.26 1.63 4.42
CA ARG A 156 6.86 1.06 5.70
C ARG A 156 8.11 0.55 6.42
N HIS A 157 8.30 0.94 7.67
CA HIS A 157 9.31 0.35 8.54
C HIS A 157 8.76 -0.94 9.16
N GLU A 158 9.66 -1.90 9.37
CA GLU A 158 9.36 -3.23 9.93
C GLU A 158 10.17 -3.44 11.21
N ASP A 159 9.74 -4.38 12.06
CA ASP A 159 10.28 -4.55 13.40
C ASP A 159 11.74 -5.04 13.42
N ASP A 160 12.21 -5.70 12.36
CA ASP A 160 13.55 -6.29 12.25
C ASP A 160 14.62 -5.32 11.72
N SER A 161 14.48 -4.03 11.96
CA SER A 161 15.37 -2.97 11.43
C SER A 161 15.40 -2.90 9.91
N MET A 162 14.39 -3.46 9.27
CA MET A 162 14.22 -3.45 7.82
C MET A 162 13.10 -2.50 7.44
N GLY A 163 13.00 -2.19 6.16
CA GLY A 163 11.92 -1.38 5.62
C GLY A 163 11.48 -1.89 4.26
N PHE A 164 10.24 -1.61 3.92
CA PHE A 164 9.66 -1.90 2.62
C PHE A 164 9.45 -0.62 1.82
N LEU A 165 9.97 -0.60 0.60
CA LEU A 165 9.72 0.43 -0.41
C LEU A 165 8.90 -0.17 -1.54
N GLY A 166 7.71 0.34 -1.78
CA GLY A 166 6.84 -0.05 -2.88
C GLY A 166 6.53 1.12 -3.78
N ALA A 167 6.52 0.91 -5.09
CA ALA A 167 6.17 1.94 -6.07
C ALA A 167 5.09 1.44 -7.03
N HIS A 168 4.00 2.20 -7.17
CA HIS A 168 2.98 2.00 -8.19
C HIS A 168 3.28 2.88 -9.39
N LEU A 169 3.80 2.27 -10.45
CA LEU A 169 4.35 2.95 -11.62
C LEU A 169 3.69 2.43 -12.90
N ALA A 170 3.87 3.17 -14.01
CA ALA A 170 3.48 2.66 -15.32
C ALA A 170 4.25 1.38 -15.64
N SER A 171 3.56 0.36 -16.20
CA SER A 171 4.12 -0.98 -16.38
C SER A 171 5.41 -1.03 -17.21
N HIS A 172 5.57 -0.13 -18.19
CA HIS A 172 6.79 -0.06 -19.00
C HIS A 172 7.99 0.51 -18.21
N GLU A 173 7.75 1.48 -17.32
CA GLU A 173 8.76 2.04 -16.41
C GLU A 173 9.20 0.98 -15.40
N LEU A 174 8.23 0.28 -14.79
CA LEU A 174 8.50 -0.83 -13.87
C LEU A 174 9.31 -1.94 -14.56
N ALA A 175 8.92 -2.31 -15.80
CA ALA A 175 9.63 -3.34 -16.56
C ALA A 175 11.08 -2.94 -16.86
N ALA A 176 11.32 -1.66 -17.21
CA ALA A 176 12.66 -1.14 -17.47
C ALA A 176 13.54 -1.14 -16.21
N ILE A 177 12.97 -0.72 -15.06
CA ILE A 177 13.68 -0.75 -13.77
C ILE A 177 14.02 -2.19 -13.39
N ALA A 178 13.05 -3.10 -13.44
CA ALA A 178 13.25 -4.50 -13.08
C ALA A 178 14.25 -5.21 -14.01
N ASP A 179 14.25 -4.90 -15.31
CA ASP A 179 15.23 -5.44 -16.26
C ASP A 179 16.64 -4.93 -15.95
N ARG A 180 16.77 -3.63 -15.70
CA ARG A 180 18.05 -3.03 -15.36
C ARG A 180 18.62 -3.61 -14.06
N LEU A 181 17.82 -3.72 -12.99
CA LEU A 181 18.24 -4.33 -11.74
C LEU A 181 18.74 -5.76 -11.93
N ARG A 182 17.93 -6.61 -12.59
CA ARG A 182 18.31 -8.01 -12.86
C ARG A 182 19.57 -8.13 -13.69
N ARG A 183 19.72 -7.31 -14.73
CA ARG A 183 20.88 -7.35 -15.61
C ARG A 183 22.16 -6.97 -14.88
N GLU A 184 22.14 -5.88 -14.11
CA GLU A 184 23.31 -5.42 -13.35
C GLU A 184 23.65 -6.38 -12.21
N ALA A 185 22.67 -6.87 -11.45
CA ALA A 185 22.89 -7.81 -10.35
C ALA A 185 23.41 -9.19 -10.80
N ARG A 186 23.20 -9.57 -12.06
CA ARG A 186 23.72 -10.82 -12.64
C ARG A 186 25.09 -10.70 -13.29
N ARG A 187 25.69 -9.50 -13.30
CA ARG A 187 27.10 -9.38 -13.72
C ARG A 187 27.98 -10.27 -12.86
N PRO A 188 29.11 -10.76 -13.41
CA PRO A 188 30.08 -11.52 -12.61
C PRO A 188 30.40 -10.76 -11.30
N ALA A 189 30.28 -11.46 -10.18
CA ALA A 189 30.62 -10.90 -8.89
C ALA A 189 32.14 -10.81 -8.73
N ASP A 190 32.60 -9.86 -7.94
CA ASP A 190 33.99 -9.78 -7.55
C ASP A 190 34.39 -11.02 -6.72
N PRO A 191 35.64 -11.47 -6.79
CA PRO A 191 36.11 -12.56 -5.97
C PRO A 191 35.88 -12.27 -4.48
N GLY A 192 35.06 -13.13 -3.82
CA GLY A 192 34.72 -12.98 -2.41
C GLY A 192 33.34 -12.32 -2.15
N ASP A 193 32.62 -11.92 -3.18
CA ASP A 193 31.24 -11.45 -3.01
C ASP A 193 30.28 -12.63 -2.83
N GLU A 194 29.83 -12.88 -1.60
CA GLU A 194 28.92 -13.96 -1.22
C GLU A 194 27.44 -13.56 -1.32
N ARG A 195 27.12 -12.32 -1.72
CA ARG A 195 25.73 -11.84 -1.81
C ARG A 195 24.96 -12.58 -2.89
N THR A 196 23.72 -12.90 -2.60
CA THR A 196 22.74 -13.42 -3.56
C THR A 196 22.40 -12.37 -4.61
N VAL A 197 21.85 -12.80 -5.75
CA VAL A 197 21.35 -11.87 -6.79
C VAL A 197 20.33 -10.91 -6.21
N ALA A 198 19.41 -11.38 -5.35
CA ALA A 198 18.40 -10.55 -4.72
C ALA A 198 19.00 -9.48 -3.78
N GLN A 199 20.03 -9.82 -3.02
CA GLN A 199 20.75 -8.85 -2.19
C GLN A 199 21.45 -7.79 -3.05
N ARG A 200 22.09 -8.19 -4.14
CA ARG A 200 22.70 -7.27 -5.09
C ARG A 200 21.68 -6.36 -5.80
N GLU A 201 20.47 -6.87 -6.13
CA GLU A 201 19.38 -6.05 -6.65
C GLU A 201 18.96 -4.97 -5.64
N ALA A 202 18.84 -5.32 -4.36
CA ALA A 202 18.51 -4.37 -3.29
C ALA A 202 19.61 -3.31 -3.10
N ASP A 203 20.85 -3.72 -3.04
CA ASP A 203 21.99 -2.81 -2.89
C ASP A 203 22.11 -1.83 -4.07
N LEU A 204 21.89 -2.32 -5.30
CA LEU A 204 21.87 -1.49 -6.50
C LEU A 204 20.70 -0.47 -6.48
N LEU A 205 19.53 -0.88 -6.02
CA LEU A 205 18.39 0.03 -5.88
C LEU A 205 18.71 1.16 -4.90
N VAL A 206 19.26 0.82 -3.74
CA VAL A 206 19.69 1.81 -2.73
C VAL A 206 20.75 2.73 -3.29
N ALA A 207 21.80 2.19 -3.92
CA ALA A 207 22.86 2.99 -4.51
C ALA A 207 22.31 3.98 -5.55
N TRP A 208 21.44 3.55 -6.46
CA TRP A 208 20.88 4.43 -7.49
C TRP A 208 19.94 5.50 -6.97
N LEU A 209 19.25 5.26 -5.86
CA LEU A 209 18.34 6.24 -5.25
C LEU A 209 19.08 7.24 -4.35
N LEU A 210 20.21 6.85 -3.78
CA LEU A 210 21.01 7.69 -2.88
C LEU A 210 22.25 8.27 -3.55
N ASP A 211 22.48 8.01 -4.85
CA ASP A 211 23.60 8.56 -5.60
C ASP A 211 23.42 10.06 -5.84
N GLU A 212 24.26 10.86 -5.20
CA GLU A 212 24.23 12.33 -5.26
C GLU A 212 24.56 12.87 -6.67
N GLU A 213 25.32 12.13 -7.49
CA GLU A 213 25.65 12.55 -8.87
C GLU A 213 24.50 12.37 -9.86
N ALA A 214 23.59 11.43 -9.58
CA ALA A 214 22.42 11.18 -10.45
C ALA A 214 21.28 12.17 -10.22
N ALA A 215 21.23 12.82 -9.06
CA ALA A 215 20.29 13.90 -8.75
C ALA A 215 20.94 15.24 -9.06
N ALA A 216 20.49 15.92 -10.10
CA ALA A 216 20.92 17.30 -10.43
C ALA A 216 20.47 18.35 -9.38
N GLY A 217 20.60 18.02 -8.11
CA GLY A 217 20.26 18.82 -6.94
C GLY A 217 20.72 18.13 -5.66
N VAL A 218 21.20 18.90 -4.71
CA VAL A 218 21.58 18.42 -3.38
C VAL A 218 20.41 17.63 -2.79
N VAL A 219 20.58 16.33 -2.61
CA VAL A 219 19.62 15.50 -1.84
C VAL A 219 19.87 15.81 -0.38
N ASP A 220 19.14 16.77 0.14
CA ASP A 220 19.16 17.13 1.56
C ASP A 220 18.17 16.18 2.31
N ALA A 221 18.62 14.96 2.58
CA ALA A 221 17.86 14.03 3.41
C ALA A 221 18.26 14.24 4.88
N ASN A 222 17.45 14.95 5.64
CA ASN A 222 17.61 15.10 7.08
C ASN A 222 16.96 13.92 7.80
N ILE A 223 17.79 13.01 8.33
CA ILE A 223 17.33 11.88 9.13
C ILE A 223 17.74 12.15 10.59
N GLY A 224 16.74 12.24 11.48
CA GLY A 224 16.96 12.35 12.90
C GLY A 224 17.17 10.98 13.54
N VAL A 225 18.31 10.79 14.20
CA VAL A 225 18.67 9.54 14.87
C VAL A 225 19.13 9.85 16.31
N ALA A 226 18.54 9.18 17.30
CA ALA A 226 18.98 9.18 18.68
C ALA A 226 19.79 7.90 18.95
N VAL A 227 20.95 8.05 19.57
CA VAL A 227 21.80 6.93 19.97
C VAL A 227 22.64 7.32 21.19
N ASP A 228 22.78 6.39 22.14
CA ASP A 228 23.62 6.62 23.30
C ASP A 228 25.09 6.74 22.90
N ALA A 229 25.81 7.66 23.55
CA ALA A 229 27.20 7.96 23.21
C ALA A 229 28.13 6.73 23.34
N ASP A 230 27.91 5.91 24.36
CA ASP A 230 28.68 4.68 24.60
C ASP A 230 28.39 3.60 23.55
N VAL A 231 27.12 3.52 23.09
CA VAL A 231 26.71 2.62 22.02
C VAL A 231 27.29 3.06 20.68
N LEU A 232 27.23 4.36 20.38
CA LEU A 232 27.83 4.92 19.15
C LEU A 232 29.35 4.76 19.13
N ALA A 233 30.00 4.85 20.29
CA ALA A 233 31.45 4.62 20.44
C ALA A 233 31.83 3.11 20.38
N GLY A 234 30.86 2.20 20.28
CA GLY A 234 31.11 0.75 20.27
C GLY A 234 31.48 0.16 21.64
N ALA A 235 31.31 0.91 22.73
CA ALA A 235 31.57 0.42 24.07
C ALA A 235 30.51 -0.60 24.55
N ASN A 236 29.28 -0.43 24.11
CA ASN A 236 28.16 -1.31 24.39
C ASN A 236 27.39 -1.65 23.10
N PRO A 237 26.81 -2.86 22.96
CA PRO A 237 25.87 -3.15 21.89
C PRO A 237 24.57 -2.38 22.10
N GLY A 238 23.95 -1.89 21.02
CA GLY A 238 22.69 -1.16 21.13
C GLY A 238 22.13 -0.73 19.78
N PHE A 239 21.01 -0.03 19.84
CA PHE A 239 20.29 0.47 18.69
C PHE A 239 20.39 1.99 18.59
N ALA A 240 20.34 2.47 17.36
CA ALA A 240 20.06 3.83 17.01
C ALA A 240 18.58 3.91 16.59
N GLU A 241 17.83 4.82 17.16
CA GLU A 241 16.40 4.95 16.94
C GLU A 241 16.08 6.25 16.20
N SER A 242 15.08 6.24 15.31
CA SER A 242 14.57 7.50 14.76
C SER A 242 13.98 8.38 15.85
N THR A 243 14.10 9.68 15.71
CA THR A 243 13.60 10.63 16.72
C THR A 243 12.08 10.59 16.87
N ASP A 244 11.34 10.12 15.88
CA ASP A 244 9.88 9.91 15.93
C ASP A 244 9.49 8.49 16.38
N GLY A 245 10.46 7.63 16.69
CA GLY A 245 10.25 6.25 17.13
C GLY A 245 9.70 5.30 16.05
N SER A 246 9.71 5.71 14.78
CA SER A 246 9.12 4.91 13.70
C SER A 246 9.99 3.73 13.25
N TRP A 247 11.29 3.75 13.54
CA TRP A 247 12.23 2.66 13.23
C TRP A 247 13.46 2.67 14.16
N ALA A 248 14.10 1.53 14.27
CA ALA A 248 15.37 1.35 14.96
C ALA A 248 16.30 0.44 14.13
N VAL A 249 17.61 0.71 14.20
CA VAL A 249 18.64 -0.10 13.55
C VAL A 249 19.82 -0.32 14.48
N PRO A 250 20.62 -1.40 14.33
CA PRO A 250 21.88 -1.56 15.06
C PRO A 250 22.76 -0.32 14.90
N ALA A 251 23.29 0.20 16.01
CA ALA A 251 24.07 1.45 16.00
C ALA A 251 25.33 1.37 15.11
N GLU A 252 25.89 0.18 14.94
CA GLU A 252 27.01 -0.08 14.03
C GLU A 252 26.70 0.25 12.56
N TRP A 253 25.43 0.13 12.13
CA TRP A 253 25.03 0.52 10.78
C TRP A 253 25.12 2.04 10.60
N ILE A 254 24.70 2.80 11.62
CA ILE A 254 24.82 4.26 11.62
C ILE A 254 26.27 4.69 11.71
N ALA A 255 27.09 4.03 12.55
CA ALA A 255 28.52 4.30 12.63
C ALA A 255 29.24 4.07 11.29
N ALA A 256 28.86 3.03 10.53
CA ALA A 256 29.39 2.78 9.20
C ALA A 256 29.03 3.89 8.19
N VAL A 257 27.80 4.41 8.23
CA VAL A 257 27.36 5.55 7.37
C VAL A 257 28.15 6.81 7.75
N ILE A 258 28.34 7.09 9.05
CA ILE A 258 29.17 8.21 9.52
C ILE A 258 30.62 8.09 9.01
N ALA A 259 31.19 6.90 9.11
CA ALA A 259 32.56 6.65 8.69
C ALA A 259 32.77 6.75 7.17
N SER A 260 31.75 6.57 6.35
CA SER A 260 31.83 6.70 4.88
C SER A 260 32.12 8.13 4.43
N GLY A 261 31.89 9.14 5.28
CA GLY A 261 32.19 10.54 5.00
C GLY A 261 31.26 11.23 3.98
N SER A 262 30.23 10.52 3.50
CA SER A 262 29.32 11.01 2.47
C SER A 262 28.16 11.87 2.99
N THR A 263 28.12 12.15 4.31
CA THR A 263 26.99 12.84 4.95
C THR A 263 27.46 13.91 5.94
N PHE A 264 26.69 15.00 6.07
CA PHE A 264 26.89 16.00 7.14
C PHE A 264 26.13 15.56 8.39
N TRP A 265 26.83 15.52 9.54
CA TRP A 265 26.26 15.13 10.81
C TRP A 265 26.19 16.32 11.76
N HIS A 266 25.02 16.54 12.34
CA HIS A 266 24.86 17.48 13.43
C HIS A 266 24.83 16.69 14.75
N ARG A 267 25.83 16.90 15.61
CA ARG A 267 25.82 16.34 16.96
C ARG A 267 25.03 17.26 17.88
N ILE A 268 23.93 16.75 18.44
CA ILE A 268 23.12 17.45 19.43
C ILE A 268 23.29 16.70 20.76
N LEU A 269 23.78 17.39 21.79
CA LEU A 269 23.87 16.85 23.14
C LEU A 269 22.55 17.17 23.84
N ILE A 270 21.85 16.14 24.29
CA ILE A 270 20.61 16.25 25.07
C ILE A 270 20.93 15.77 26.48
N ASP A 271 20.55 16.52 27.50
CA ASP A 271 20.59 16.04 28.87
C ASP A 271 19.35 15.15 29.10
N HIS A 272 19.57 13.84 29.19
CA HIS A 272 18.49 12.86 29.41
C HIS A 272 17.84 12.92 30.80
N VAL A 273 18.41 13.72 31.73
CA VAL A 273 17.84 13.90 33.06
C VAL A 273 16.84 15.05 33.11
N THR A 274 17.05 16.10 32.28
CA THR A 274 16.22 17.31 32.26
C THR A 274 15.47 17.51 30.95
N ASP A 275 15.76 16.74 29.90
CA ASP A 275 15.29 16.96 28.53
C ASP A 275 15.62 18.39 27.99
N ASP A 276 16.55 19.08 28.61
CA ASP A 276 16.97 20.41 28.21
C ASP A 276 17.96 20.36 27.04
N VAL A 277 17.57 20.94 25.93
CA VAL A 277 18.55 21.38 24.93
C VAL A 277 19.30 22.55 25.54
N LEU A 278 20.64 22.41 25.74
CA LEU A 278 21.52 23.46 26.28
C LEU A 278 21.29 24.74 25.47
N ALA A 279 20.57 25.69 26.09
CA ALA A 279 19.96 26.82 25.43
C ALA A 279 20.99 27.89 25.05
N HIS A 280 20.95 28.34 23.77
CA HIS A 280 21.40 29.69 23.44
C HIS A 280 20.27 30.66 23.73
N GLU A 281 20.55 31.69 24.55
CA GLU A 281 19.65 32.81 24.76
C GLU A 281 19.53 33.60 23.46
N TYR A 282 18.35 33.63 22.86
CA TYR A 282 18.07 34.37 21.61
C TYR A 282 16.93 35.38 21.85
N LEU A 283 17.18 36.63 21.49
CA LEU A 283 16.24 37.72 21.72
C LEU A 283 15.27 38.00 20.57
N GLY A 284 15.22 37.14 19.56
CA GLY A 284 14.36 37.28 18.39
C GLY A 284 13.05 36.46 18.50
N ARG A 285 12.06 36.77 17.63
CA ARG A 285 10.78 36.07 17.55
C ARG A 285 10.90 34.67 16.99
N PHE A 286 11.80 34.46 16.04
CA PHE A 286 11.95 33.18 15.34
C PHE A 286 13.10 32.37 15.93
N ALA A 287 12.92 31.09 16.12
CA ALA A 287 14.00 30.21 16.52
C ALA A 287 15.14 30.24 15.49
N PRO A 288 16.41 30.39 15.92
CA PRO A 288 17.54 30.15 15.03
C PRO A 288 17.49 28.76 14.44
N ASP A 289 18.00 28.58 13.20
CA ASP A 289 17.96 27.29 12.50
C ASP A 289 18.55 26.16 13.34
N VAL A 290 19.68 26.42 14.02
CA VAL A 290 20.33 25.42 14.89
C VAL A 290 19.40 25.00 16.05
N LEU A 291 18.70 25.95 16.68
CA LEU A 291 17.75 25.65 17.76
C LEU A 291 16.51 24.93 17.20
N ALA A 292 16.02 25.35 16.05
CA ALA A 292 14.88 24.70 15.40
C ALA A 292 15.19 23.24 15.02
N VAL A 293 16.37 22.97 14.50
CA VAL A 293 16.87 21.61 14.22
C VAL A 293 16.95 20.82 15.52
N ALA A 294 17.60 21.36 16.56
CA ALA A 294 17.73 20.68 17.85
C ALA A 294 16.37 20.30 18.45
N LEU A 295 15.37 21.20 18.39
CA LEU A 295 14.04 20.94 18.93
C LEU A 295 13.28 19.87 18.12
N ARG A 296 13.46 19.83 16.78
CA ARG A 296 12.89 18.76 15.97
C ARG A 296 13.47 17.40 16.32
N PHE A 297 14.78 17.34 16.56
CA PHE A 297 15.45 16.12 17.02
C PHE A 297 14.97 15.70 18.41
N LEU A 298 14.88 16.65 19.37
CA LEU A 298 14.47 16.36 20.74
C LEU A 298 13.05 15.76 20.82
N TYR A 299 12.12 16.35 20.10
CA TYR A 299 10.70 15.97 20.20
C TYR A 299 10.26 14.91 19.22
N GLY A 300 10.96 14.70 18.12
CA GLY A 300 10.69 13.70 17.06
C GLY A 300 9.35 13.88 16.35
N THR A 301 8.29 14.25 17.08
CA THR A 301 6.92 14.42 16.56
C THR A 301 6.29 15.74 17.02
N CYS A 302 5.15 16.05 16.39
CA CYS A 302 4.30 17.16 16.80
C CYS A 302 3.88 17.05 18.27
N GLN A 303 4.01 18.14 19.04
CA GLN A 303 3.66 18.19 20.46
C GLN A 303 2.16 18.39 20.72
N GLY A 304 1.32 18.34 19.70
CA GLY A 304 -0.14 18.28 19.88
C GLY A 304 -0.57 16.91 20.44
N PRO A 305 -1.56 16.87 21.36
CA PRO A 305 -1.97 15.62 22.01
C PRO A 305 -2.25 14.48 21.04
N GLY A 306 -1.54 13.34 21.20
CA GLY A 306 -1.70 12.14 20.42
C GLY A 306 -1.31 12.27 18.92
N CYS A 307 -0.55 13.30 18.56
CA CYS A 307 -0.15 13.54 17.16
C CYS A 307 1.21 12.93 16.85
N MET A 308 1.24 12.05 15.84
CA MET A 308 2.45 11.36 15.38
C MET A 308 3.01 11.98 14.08
N VAL A 309 2.67 13.23 13.76
CA VAL A 309 3.27 13.93 12.61
C VAL A 309 4.74 14.19 12.89
N PRO A 310 5.70 13.72 12.06
CA PRO A 310 7.13 13.94 12.26
C PRO A 310 7.48 15.43 12.42
N ALA A 311 8.41 15.72 13.32
CA ALA A 311 8.77 17.10 13.70
C ALA A 311 9.37 17.89 12.53
N GLU A 312 9.98 17.23 11.55
CA GLU A 312 10.48 17.85 10.31
C GLU A 312 9.37 18.52 9.49
N ARG A 313 8.13 18.03 9.62
CA ARG A 313 6.94 18.58 8.95
C ARG A 313 6.19 19.58 9.81
N CYS A 314 6.80 20.00 10.92
CA CYS A 314 6.20 20.90 11.90
C CYS A 314 6.89 22.26 11.91
N ASP A 315 6.10 23.30 12.18
CA ASP A 315 6.62 24.63 12.51
C ASP A 315 7.07 24.63 13.96
N ILE A 316 8.17 25.33 14.27
CA ILE A 316 8.60 25.57 15.65
C ILE A 316 7.80 26.76 16.17
N ASP A 317 7.02 26.53 17.22
CA ASP A 317 6.12 27.53 17.80
C ASP A 317 6.37 27.70 19.31
N HIS A 318 6.00 28.87 19.83
CA HIS A 318 6.15 29.22 21.24
C HIS A 318 5.02 28.62 22.10
N ARG A 319 5.32 27.98 23.22
CA ARG A 319 4.31 27.55 24.20
C ARG A 319 3.58 28.75 24.78
N VAL A 320 4.34 29.67 25.33
CA VAL A 320 3.86 31.01 25.72
C VAL A 320 4.16 31.97 24.55
N PRO A 321 3.13 32.57 23.93
CA PRO A 321 3.31 33.37 22.72
C PRO A 321 4.28 34.55 22.89
N TRP A 322 5.08 34.83 21.87
CA TRP A 322 5.87 36.05 21.79
C TRP A 322 4.97 37.28 21.74
N PRO A 323 5.33 38.40 22.43
CA PRO A 323 6.58 38.62 23.18
C PRO A 323 6.49 38.25 24.68
N HIS A 324 5.42 37.62 25.14
CA HIS A 324 5.20 37.28 26.55
C HIS A 324 6.07 36.09 26.99
N GLY A 325 6.44 35.20 26.10
CA GLY A 325 7.38 34.09 26.32
C GLY A 325 8.66 34.23 25.49
N PRO A 326 9.82 33.80 26.05
CA PRO A 326 11.11 33.91 25.34
C PRO A 326 11.22 32.89 24.21
N THR A 327 12.10 33.17 23.24
CA THR A 327 12.52 32.23 22.20
C THR A 327 13.64 31.34 22.74
N ARG A 328 13.26 30.34 23.54
CA ARG A 328 14.18 29.42 24.22
C ARG A 328 13.64 28.00 24.06
N GLY A 329 14.53 26.99 24.18
CA GLY A 329 14.20 25.58 24.02
C GLY A 329 13.05 25.09 24.88
N ASP A 330 12.97 25.56 26.13
CA ASP A 330 11.90 25.25 27.11
C ASP A 330 10.53 25.83 26.71
N ASN A 331 10.51 26.93 25.95
CA ASN A 331 9.29 27.61 25.50
C ASN A 331 8.93 27.30 24.02
N LEU A 332 9.73 26.52 23.33
CA LEU A 332 9.53 26.20 21.91
C LEU A 332 9.28 24.72 21.70
N GLY A 333 8.63 24.38 20.59
CA GLY A 333 8.52 23.00 20.15
C GLY A 333 7.77 22.87 18.83
N PRO A 334 7.82 21.68 18.20
CA PRO A 334 7.21 21.44 16.91
C PRO A 334 5.68 21.27 17.00
N LEU A 335 4.94 22.03 16.20
CA LEU A 335 3.50 21.87 15.99
C LEU A 335 3.21 21.74 14.49
N CYS A 336 2.52 20.67 14.09
CA CYS A 336 2.05 20.55 12.72
C CYS A 336 1.02 21.66 12.41
N ARG A 337 0.84 22.00 11.13
CA ARG A 337 -0.06 23.06 10.68
C ARG A 337 -1.45 23.02 11.33
N ARG A 338 -2.00 21.84 11.52
CA ARG A 338 -3.31 21.65 12.15
C ARG A 338 -3.29 22.07 13.63
N HIS A 339 -2.32 21.58 14.40
CA HIS A 339 -2.21 21.90 15.83
C HIS A 339 -1.73 23.33 16.08
N HIS A 340 -0.86 23.87 15.23
CA HIS A 340 -0.51 25.29 15.22
C HIS A 340 -1.76 26.17 15.01
N GLY A 341 -2.63 25.80 14.05
CA GLY A 341 -3.92 26.47 13.84
C GLY A 341 -4.85 26.37 15.06
N TYR A 342 -4.97 25.19 15.69
CA TYR A 342 -5.80 25.03 16.88
C TYR A 342 -5.31 25.89 18.05
N LYS A 343 -4.00 25.96 18.24
CA LYS A 343 -3.41 26.84 19.25
C LYS A 343 -3.68 28.32 18.95
N GLY A 344 -3.49 28.76 17.71
CA GLY A 344 -3.76 30.13 17.29
C GLY A 344 -5.22 30.58 17.50
N HIS A 345 -6.16 29.64 17.46
CA HIS A 345 -7.60 29.90 17.76
C HIS A 345 -8.00 29.61 19.21
N GLY A 346 -7.04 29.32 20.09
CA GLY A 346 -7.31 29.05 21.51
C GLY A 346 -7.98 27.70 21.79
N LEU A 347 -8.04 26.80 20.79
CA LEU A 347 -8.64 25.47 20.92
C LEU A 347 -7.65 24.42 21.45
N LEU A 348 -6.36 24.71 21.42
CA LEU A 348 -5.30 23.88 21.98
C LEU A 348 -4.56 24.66 23.08
N ARG A 349 -4.63 24.19 24.29
CA ARG A 349 -3.77 24.67 25.40
C ARG A 349 -2.52 23.80 25.42
N TRP A 350 -1.40 24.39 25.08
CA TRP A 350 -0.12 23.74 25.11
C TRP A 350 0.64 24.16 26.36
N THR A 351 0.52 23.34 27.38
CA THR A 351 1.21 23.56 28.68
C THR A 351 2.55 22.83 28.69
N THR A 352 3.52 23.36 29.44
CA THR A 352 4.74 22.61 29.79
C THR A 352 4.31 21.33 30.52
N GLN A 353 4.78 20.17 30.06
CA GLN A 353 4.77 18.98 30.93
C GLN A 353 5.64 19.29 32.16
N PRO A 354 5.17 18.90 33.36
CA PRO A 354 5.95 19.05 34.55
C PRO A 354 7.21 18.22 34.55
#